data_1a36ca03687ba9d24641002df0c9860d
#
_entry.id   1a36ca03687ba9d24641002df0c9860d
#
_cell.length_a   1.000
_cell.length_b   1.000
_cell.length_c   1.000
_cell.angle_alpha   90.00
_cell.angle_beta   90.00
_cell.angle_gamma   90.00
#
_symmetry.space_group_name_H-M   'P 1'
#
loop_
_entity.id
_entity.type
_entity.pdbx_description
1 polymer ?
#
loop_
_entity_poly.entity_id
_entity_poly.type
_entity_poly.pdbx_seq_one_letter_code
_entity_poly.pdbx_strand_id
1 'polypeptide(L)'
;MEWKPRRKSGFRWIVVVATAGICAFIAHPAILHATHEADHRYTVEGYVCNADGTPSANTEVLVKDTRISYGQTVTTDDGGYYKAAFHLHNDNLGDPLLVEVKGEQQHHKIEFDPKDLESERKIQVNFGSGCVHDRSAPPMWLWVVLGGVGGLVALLVVVKVVLSQRKQDGRREKGQGKRKK
;
A
#
# COMPACT_ATOMS: atom_id res chain seq x y z
N MET A 1 -9.10 60.36 27.58
CA MET A 1 -8.39 59.05 27.77
C MET A 1 -9.10 58.00 26.93
N GLU A 2 -8.54 57.70 25.77
CA GLU A 2 -9.18 56.83 24.78
C GLU A 2 -8.65 55.40 24.97
N TRP A 3 -9.55 54.50 25.32
CA TRP A 3 -9.22 53.08 25.55
C TRP A 3 -9.24 52.32 24.23
N LYS A 4 -8.03 51.90 23.77
CA LYS A 4 -7.86 51.17 22.51
C LYS A 4 -7.83 49.66 22.80
N PRO A 5 -8.82 48.88 22.33
CA PRO A 5 -8.86 47.46 22.58
C PRO A 5 -7.74 46.74 21.79
N ARG A 6 -6.89 45.99 22.49
CA ARG A 6 -5.87 45.15 21.88
C ARG A 6 -6.51 44.00 21.08
N ARG A 7 -6.32 44.00 19.76
CA ARG A 7 -6.77 42.93 18.85
C ARG A 7 -6.10 41.61 19.22
N LYS A 8 -6.90 40.63 19.69
CA LYS A 8 -6.51 39.22 19.87
C LYS A 8 -6.55 38.50 18.52
N SER A 9 -5.70 38.88 17.55
CA SER A 9 -5.75 38.34 16.18
C SER A 9 -5.05 36.97 16.04
N GLY A 10 -4.09 36.66 16.90
CA GLY A 10 -3.27 35.44 16.77
C GLY A 10 -4.02 34.12 17.01
N PHE A 11 -5.04 34.14 17.90
CA PHE A 11 -5.77 32.93 18.26
C PHE A 11 -6.73 32.44 17.15
N ARG A 12 -7.30 33.39 16.40
CA ARG A 12 -8.23 33.05 15.29
C ARG A 12 -7.48 32.39 14.12
N TRP A 13 -6.24 32.77 13.84
CA TRP A 13 -5.44 32.18 12.78
C TRP A 13 -5.03 30.74 13.09
N ILE A 14 -4.69 30.43 14.33
CA ILE A 14 -4.29 29.07 14.73
C ILE A 14 -5.47 28.10 14.60
N VAL A 15 -6.68 28.52 14.95
CA VAL A 15 -7.88 27.68 14.80
C VAL A 15 -8.21 27.44 13.33
N VAL A 16 -8.11 28.46 12.47
CA VAL A 16 -8.39 28.35 11.05
C VAL A 16 -7.39 27.44 10.35
N VAL A 17 -6.11 27.52 10.68
CA VAL A 17 -5.08 26.64 10.09
C VAL A 17 -5.24 25.19 10.55
N ALA A 18 -5.63 24.96 11.82
CA ALA A 18 -5.87 23.62 12.33
C ALA A 18 -7.10 22.96 11.70
N THR A 19 -8.19 23.71 11.47
CA THR A 19 -9.38 23.18 10.80
C THR A 19 -9.15 22.93 9.30
N ALA A 20 -8.41 23.80 8.62
CA ALA A 20 -8.04 23.61 7.22
C ALA A 20 -7.15 22.36 7.01
N GLY A 21 -6.23 22.09 7.93
CA GLY A 21 -5.40 20.88 7.92
C GLY A 21 -6.22 19.59 8.08
N ILE A 22 -7.22 19.58 8.94
CA ILE A 22 -8.09 18.41 9.16
C ILE A 22 -9.00 18.16 7.96
N CYS A 23 -9.55 19.21 7.33
CA CYS A 23 -10.36 19.07 6.10
C CYS A 23 -9.55 18.57 4.90
N ALA A 24 -8.27 18.93 4.77
CA ALA A 24 -7.40 18.43 3.71
C ALA A 24 -7.10 16.93 3.84
N PHE A 25 -7.10 16.38 5.04
CA PHE A 25 -6.91 14.95 5.28
C PHE A 25 -8.15 14.09 4.96
N ILE A 26 -9.35 14.68 4.99
CA ILE A 26 -10.61 13.97 4.70
C ILE A 26 -10.94 13.99 3.21
N ALA A 27 -10.44 14.97 2.47
CA ALA A 27 -10.62 15.07 1.01
C ALA A 27 -9.60 14.23 0.24
N HIS A 28 -9.43 12.94 0.60
CA HIS A 28 -8.81 12.01 -0.33
C HIS A 28 -9.83 11.76 -1.43
N PRO A 29 -9.52 12.08 -2.70
CA PRO A 29 -10.37 11.65 -3.79
C PRO A 29 -10.45 10.12 -3.70
N ALA A 30 -11.64 9.58 -3.47
CA ALA A 30 -11.89 8.18 -3.73
C ALA A 30 -11.42 7.97 -5.18
N ILE A 31 -10.32 7.27 -5.37
CA ILE A 31 -9.89 6.83 -6.70
C ILE A 31 -11.04 5.95 -7.17
N LEU A 32 -11.92 6.52 -7.98
CA LEU A 32 -12.90 5.77 -8.74
C LEU A 32 -12.08 4.83 -9.62
N HIS A 33 -11.93 3.59 -9.17
CA HIS A 33 -11.47 2.53 -10.03
C HIS A 33 -12.54 2.43 -11.11
N ALA A 34 -12.23 2.97 -12.29
CA ALA A 34 -13.04 2.71 -13.46
C ALA A 34 -13.17 1.19 -13.53
N THR A 35 -14.41 0.69 -13.53
CA THR A 35 -14.71 -0.73 -13.78
C THR A 35 -14.27 -0.98 -15.22
N HIS A 36 -13.03 -1.43 -15.38
CA HIS A 36 -12.54 -1.86 -16.67
C HIS A 36 -13.33 -3.11 -17.07
N GLU A 37 -13.68 -3.14 -18.33
CA GLU A 37 -14.01 -4.34 -19.08
C GLU A 37 -13.20 -5.53 -18.56
N ALA A 38 -13.85 -6.70 -18.39
CA ALA A 38 -13.27 -7.88 -17.78
C ALA A 38 -11.80 -8.04 -18.14
N ASP A 39 -10.92 -7.97 -17.16
CA ASP A 39 -9.48 -8.06 -17.41
C ASP A 39 -9.15 -9.46 -17.88
N HIS A 40 -8.90 -9.61 -19.19
CA HIS A 40 -8.54 -10.88 -19.82
C HIS A 40 -7.09 -11.31 -19.51
N ARG A 41 -6.41 -10.61 -18.56
CA ARG A 41 -5.07 -10.99 -18.13
C ARG A 41 -5.12 -12.24 -17.26
N TYR A 42 -4.32 -13.22 -17.66
CA TYR A 42 -4.00 -14.39 -16.86
C TYR A 42 -2.57 -14.27 -16.36
N THR A 43 -2.38 -14.31 -15.07
CA THR A 43 -1.08 -14.14 -14.44
C THR A 43 -0.53 -15.48 -13.99
N VAL A 44 0.70 -15.77 -14.38
CA VAL A 44 1.50 -16.88 -13.85
C VAL A 44 2.60 -16.28 -13.00
N GLU A 45 2.59 -16.57 -11.71
CA GLU A 45 3.57 -16.01 -10.77
C GLU A 45 4.11 -17.11 -9.86
N GLY A 46 5.26 -16.87 -9.24
CA GLY A 46 5.85 -17.83 -8.32
C GLY A 46 7.27 -17.49 -7.93
N TYR A 47 7.90 -18.45 -7.28
CA TYR A 47 9.27 -18.32 -6.81
C TYR A 47 10.14 -19.43 -7.36
N VAL A 48 11.39 -19.09 -7.68
CA VAL A 48 12.44 -20.03 -8.04
C VAL A 48 13.48 -20.05 -6.93
N CYS A 49 13.68 -21.25 -6.34
CA CYS A 49 14.63 -21.46 -5.27
C CYS A 49 15.69 -22.47 -5.64
N ASN A 50 16.87 -22.28 -5.13
CA ASN A 50 17.93 -23.26 -5.20
C ASN A 50 17.62 -24.43 -4.24
N ALA A 51 18.36 -25.53 -4.39
CA ALA A 51 18.20 -26.73 -3.54
C ALA A 51 18.46 -26.46 -2.04
N ASP A 52 19.23 -25.44 -1.73
CA ASP A 52 19.52 -24.98 -0.36
C ASP A 52 18.46 -24.04 0.23
N GLY A 53 17.37 -23.77 -0.52
CA GLY A 53 16.29 -22.89 -0.11
C GLY A 53 16.56 -21.39 -0.32
N THR A 54 17.72 -21.02 -0.89
CA THR A 54 18.00 -19.63 -1.22
C THR A 54 17.26 -19.19 -2.50
N PRO A 55 16.87 -17.90 -2.61
CA PRO A 55 16.29 -17.38 -3.84
C PRO A 55 17.24 -17.51 -5.03
N SER A 56 16.71 -17.89 -6.18
CA SER A 56 17.47 -17.93 -7.46
C SER A 56 17.18 -16.65 -8.24
N ALA A 57 17.99 -15.62 -8.03
CA ALA A 57 17.87 -14.34 -8.71
C ALA A 57 18.34 -14.43 -10.17
N ASN A 58 17.85 -13.51 -11.01
CA ASN A 58 18.23 -13.36 -12.43
C ASN A 58 18.13 -14.68 -13.22
N THR A 59 17.15 -15.51 -12.88
CA THR A 59 16.90 -16.80 -13.53
C THR A 59 15.78 -16.67 -14.55
N GLU A 60 16.01 -17.17 -15.76
CA GLU A 60 14.99 -17.17 -16.80
C GLU A 60 13.92 -18.21 -16.51
N VAL A 61 12.67 -17.80 -16.66
CA VAL A 61 11.46 -18.62 -16.54
C VAL A 61 10.69 -18.51 -17.83
N LEU A 62 10.57 -19.62 -18.55
CA LEU A 62 9.72 -19.73 -19.73
C LEU A 62 8.31 -20.13 -19.29
N VAL A 63 7.32 -19.34 -19.66
CA VAL A 63 5.89 -19.65 -19.47
C VAL A 63 5.22 -19.71 -20.82
N LYS A 64 4.52 -20.80 -21.13
CA LYS A 64 3.98 -21.03 -22.47
C LYS A 64 2.66 -21.79 -22.44
N ASP A 65 1.64 -21.25 -23.12
CA ASP A 65 0.49 -22.03 -23.57
C ASP A 65 0.93 -22.88 -24.78
N THR A 66 0.93 -24.20 -24.60
CA THR A 66 1.46 -25.11 -25.61
C THR A 66 0.47 -25.41 -26.72
N ARG A 67 -0.87 -25.19 -26.50
CA ARG A 67 -1.87 -25.39 -27.55
C ARG A 67 -1.72 -24.36 -28.69
N ILE A 68 -1.56 -23.10 -28.35
CA ILE A 68 -1.46 -22.01 -29.33
C ILE A 68 -0.01 -21.54 -29.53
N SER A 69 0.95 -22.19 -28.87
CA SER A 69 2.38 -21.81 -28.89
C SER A 69 2.64 -20.37 -28.50
N TYR A 70 1.80 -19.78 -27.65
CA TYR A 70 1.97 -18.44 -27.13
C TYR A 70 2.69 -18.47 -25.79
N GLY A 71 3.81 -17.77 -25.68
CA GLY A 71 4.63 -17.79 -24.46
C GLY A 71 5.54 -16.58 -24.35
N GLN A 72 6.10 -16.43 -23.17
CA GLN A 72 7.07 -15.39 -22.86
C GLN A 72 8.11 -15.92 -21.87
N THR A 73 9.31 -15.36 -21.95
CA THR A 73 10.37 -15.57 -20.97
C THR A 73 10.43 -14.35 -20.06
N VAL A 74 10.41 -14.57 -18.75
CA VAL A 74 10.59 -13.56 -17.73
C VAL A 74 11.78 -13.90 -16.85
N THR A 75 12.31 -12.94 -16.12
CA THR A 75 13.47 -13.13 -15.24
C THR A 75 13.05 -12.93 -13.78
N THR A 76 13.57 -13.76 -12.88
CA THR A 76 13.31 -13.61 -11.44
C THR A 76 14.02 -12.39 -10.88
N ASP A 77 13.39 -11.76 -9.86
CA ASP A 77 14.00 -10.71 -9.06
C ASP A 77 15.00 -11.25 -8.02
N ASP A 78 15.57 -10.35 -7.19
CA ASP A 78 16.52 -10.71 -6.12
C ASP A 78 15.91 -11.64 -5.07
N GLY A 79 14.60 -11.65 -4.91
CA GLY A 79 13.84 -12.56 -4.05
C GLY A 79 13.47 -13.88 -4.70
N GLY A 80 13.93 -14.11 -5.96
CA GLY A 80 13.57 -15.29 -6.75
C GLY A 80 12.14 -15.26 -7.29
N TYR A 81 11.41 -14.14 -7.16
CA TYR A 81 10.04 -14.00 -7.64
C TYR A 81 10.00 -13.70 -9.13
N TYR A 82 9.03 -14.30 -9.82
CA TYR A 82 8.73 -14.01 -11.22
C TYR A 82 7.24 -13.78 -11.42
N LYS A 83 6.90 -13.03 -12.46
CA LYS A 83 5.53 -12.79 -12.88
C LYS A 83 5.45 -12.66 -14.39
N ALA A 84 4.63 -13.49 -15.00
CA ALA A 84 4.30 -13.47 -16.42
C ALA A 84 2.81 -13.18 -16.60
N ALA A 85 2.46 -12.24 -17.47
CA ALA A 85 1.07 -11.89 -17.72
C ALA A 85 0.70 -12.14 -19.17
N PHE A 86 -0.36 -12.90 -19.38
CA PHE A 86 -0.88 -13.29 -20.68
C PHE A 86 -2.25 -12.64 -20.90
N HIS A 87 -2.53 -12.32 -22.15
CA HIS A 87 -3.88 -11.93 -22.54
C HIS A 87 -4.58 -13.18 -23.08
N LEU A 88 -5.39 -13.81 -22.23
CA LEU A 88 -6.10 -15.05 -22.55
C LEU A 88 -7.63 -14.83 -22.52
N HIS A 89 -8.29 -15.44 -23.47
CA HIS A 89 -9.76 -15.42 -23.59
C HIS A 89 -10.37 -16.71 -23.02
N ASN A 90 -11.69 -16.75 -22.96
CA ASN A 90 -12.41 -17.94 -22.46
C ASN A 90 -12.12 -19.20 -23.27
N ASP A 91 -11.70 -19.05 -24.53
CA ASP A 91 -11.32 -20.17 -25.41
C ASP A 91 -10.00 -20.85 -24.99
N ASN A 92 -9.21 -20.19 -24.12
CA ASN A 92 -7.99 -20.75 -23.57
C ASN A 92 -8.22 -21.51 -22.25
N LEU A 93 -9.45 -21.56 -21.76
CA LEU A 93 -9.78 -22.31 -20.55
C LEU A 93 -9.53 -23.82 -20.76
N GLY A 94 -8.70 -24.39 -19.89
CA GLY A 94 -8.29 -25.79 -19.96
C GLY A 94 -7.06 -26.05 -20.83
N ASP A 95 -6.49 -25.02 -21.48
CA ASP A 95 -5.27 -25.18 -22.29
C ASP A 95 -4.09 -25.62 -21.44
N PRO A 96 -3.17 -26.40 -21.99
CA PRO A 96 -1.97 -26.85 -21.29
C PRO A 96 -0.96 -25.71 -21.17
N LEU A 97 -0.61 -25.39 -19.93
CA LEU A 97 0.39 -24.38 -19.56
C LEU A 97 1.70 -25.08 -19.18
N LEU A 98 2.77 -24.76 -19.86
CA LEU A 98 4.13 -25.17 -19.53
C LEU A 98 4.84 -24.03 -18.82
N VAL A 99 5.45 -24.34 -17.67
CA VAL A 99 6.39 -23.45 -17.00
C VAL A 99 7.74 -24.20 -16.90
N GLU A 100 8.81 -23.57 -17.38
CA GLU A 100 10.13 -24.17 -17.42
C GLU A 100 11.19 -23.24 -16.81
N VAL A 101 12.05 -23.82 -15.97
CA VAL A 101 13.17 -23.14 -15.31
C VAL A 101 14.38 -24.06 -15.34
N LYS A 102 15.50 -23.63 -15.93
CA LYS A 102 16.77 -24.40 -15.97
C LYS A 102 16.59 -25.85 -16.49
N GLY A 103 15.61 -26.09 -17.37
CA GLY A 103 15.30 -27.42 -17.91
C GLY A 103 14.35 -28.26 -17.06
N GLU A 104 13.97 -27.81 -15.86
CA GLU A 104 12.87 -28.40 -15.09
C GLU A 104 11.54 -27.86 -15.62
N GLN A 105 10.60 -28.77 -15.92
CA GLN A 105 9.32 -28.45 -16.52
C GLN A 105 8.17 -28.84 -15.58
N GLN A 106 7.21 -27.94 -15.42
CA GLN A 106 5.95 -28.19 -14.76
C GLN A 106 4.80 -27.95 -15.73
N HIS A 107 3.85 -28.88 -15.76
CA HIS A 107 2.66 -28.82 -16.61
C HIS A 107 1.43 -28.54 -15.77
N HIS A 108 0.72 -27.49 -16.12
CA HIS A 108 -0.52 -27.06 -15.49
C HIS A 108 -1.62 -26.93 -16.53
N LYS A 109 -2.81 -26.56 -16.10
CA LYS A 109 -3.90 -26.13 -16.98
C LYS A 109 -4.27 -24.70 -16.66
N ILE A 110 -4.67 -23.97 -17.69
CA ILE A 110 -5.24 -22.64 -17.53
C ILE A 110 -6.64 -22.78 -16.95
N GLU A 111 -6.83 -22.34 -15.70
CA GLU A 111 -8.09 -22.46 -14.98
C GLU A 111 -8.51 -21.10 -14.44
N PHE A 112 -9.75 -20.69 -14.73
CA PHE A 112 -10.40 -19.51 -14.17
C PHE A 112 -11.92 -19.63 -14.34
N ASP A 113 -12.68 -18.91 -13.53
CA ASP A 113 -14.14 -18.80 -13.72
C ASP A 113 -14.41 -17.69 -14.78
N PRO A 114 -14.96 -18.03 -15.95
CA PRO A 114 -15.28 -17.03 -16.97
C PRO A 114 -16.42 -16.08 -16.56
N LYS A 115 -17.16 -16.38 -15.49
CA LYS A 115 -18.22 -15.52 -14.95
C LYS A 115 -17.74 -14.59 -13.85
N ASP A 116 -16.59 -14.88 -13.27
CA ASP A 116 -15.94 -14.02 -12.27
C ASP A 116 -15.15 -12.92 -13.01
N LEU A 117 -15.66 -11.71 -12.95
CA LEU A 117 -15.07 -10.53 -13.58
C LEU A 117 -14.28 -9.66 -12.58
N GLU A 118 -14.31 -10.03 -11.30
CA GLU A 118 -13.72 -9.23 -10.22
C GLU A 118 -12.39 -9.82 -9.73
N SER A 119 -12.27 -11.16 -9.71
CA SER A 119 -11.05 -11.83 -9.22
C SER A 119 -9.95 -11.86 -10.29
N GLU A 120 -8.71 -11.68 -9.85
CA GLU A 120 -7.54 -11.85 -10.70
C GLU A 120 -7.44 -13.31 -11.16
N ARG A 121 -7.36 -13.53 -12.47
CA ARG A 121 -7.09 -14.84 -13.06
C ARG A 121 -5.61 -15.14 -12.91
N LYS A 122 -5.24 -16.04 -11.98
CA LYS A 122 -3.83 -16.34 -11.72
C LYS A 122 -3.58 -17.76 -11.25
N ILE A 123 -2.37 -18.23 -11.52
CA ILE A 123 -1.82 -19.46 -10.96
C ILE A 123 -0.45 -19.18 -10.35
N GLN A 124 -0.17 -19.83 -9.22
CA GLN A 124 1.14 -19.79 -8.59
C GLN A 124 1.90 -21.09 -8.86
N VAL A 125 3.08 -20.97 -9.45
CA VAL A 125 3.96 -22.10 -9.77
C VAL A 125 5.33 -21.84 -9.17
N ASN A 126 5.77 -22.70 -8.24
CA ASN A 126 7.05 -22.54 -7.55
C ASN A 126 8.01 -23.65 -7.95
N PHE A 127 9.30 -23.34 -8.03
CA PHE A 127 10.38 -24.27 -8.29
C PHE A 127 11.33 -24.33 -7.09
N GLY A 128 11.76 -25.55 -6.73
CA GLY A 128 12.59 -25.80 -5.56
C GLY A 128 11.82 -25.78 -4.24
N SER A 129 12.52 -26.00 -3.14
CA SER A 129 11.92 -26.06 -1.78
C SER A 129 12.32 -24.85 -0.96
N GLY A 130 11.33 -24.17 -0.33
CA GLY A 130 11.59 -23.28 0.78
C GLY A 130 11.50 -21.77 0.56
N CYS A 131 11.26 -21.28 -0.65
CA CYS A 131 11.07 -19.83 -0.88
C CYS A 131 9.61 -19.36 -0.81
N VAL A 132 8.84 -19.85 0.10
CA VAL A 132 7.50 -19.28 0.33
C VAL A 132 7.68 -17.95 1.06
N HIS A 133 7.93 -16.89 0.29
CA HIS A 133 7.79 -15.54 0.80
C HIS A 133 6.31 -15.18 0.69
N ASP A 134 5.61 -15.36 1.80
CA ASP A 134 4.28 -14.79 1.95
C ASP A 134 4.42 -13.26 1.93
N ARG A 135 4.26 -12.66 0.75
CA ARG A 135 4.15 -11.20 0.59
C ARG A 135 2.78 -10.70 1.04
N SER A 136 2.26 -11.27 2.12
CA SER A 136 1.06 -10.71 2.71
C SER A 136 1.36 -9.27 3.11
N ALA A 137 0.75 -8.33 2.41
CA ALA A 137 0.79 -6.93 2.79
C ALA A 137 0.39 -6.84 4.28
N PRO A 138 1.08 -6.00 5.08
CA PRO A 138 0.76 -5.90 6.49
C PRO A 138 -0.73 -5.60 6.63
N PRO A 139 -1.43 -6.31 7.52
CA PRO A 139 -2.88 -6.24 7.62
C PRO A 139 -3.32 -4.79 7.84
N MET A 140 -4.36 -4.39 7.16
CA MET A 140 -4.85 -3.01 7.12
C MET A 140 -5.07 -2.38 8.51
N TRP A 141 -5.39 -3.22 9.51
CA TRP A 141 -5.53 -2.78 10.90
C TRP A 141 -4.23 -2.20 11.50
N LEU A 142 -3.07 -2.64 11.01
CA LEU A 142 -1.75 -2.18 11.49
C LEU A 142 -1.54 -0.70 11.14
N TRP A 143 -1.99 -0.27 9.96
CA TRP A 143 -1.98 1.14 9.55
C TRP A 143 -2.96 1.99 10.36
N VAL A 144 -4.12 1.41 10.73
CA VAL A 144 -5.12 2.08 11.58
C VAL A 144 -4.56 2.29 12.99
N VAL A 145 -3.89 1.30 13.55
CA VAL A 145 -3.25 1.40 14.89
C VAL A 145 -2.12 2.42 14.88
N LEU A 146 -1.21 2.36 13.89
CA LEU A 146 -0.11 3.32 13.77
C LEU A 146 -0.60 4.75 13.57
N GLY A 147 -1.60 4.95 12.70
CA GLY A 147 -2.24 6.25 12.48
C GLY A 147 -2.97 6.77 13.72
N GLY A 148 -3.69 5.91 14.41
CA GLY A 148 -4.43 6.25 15.63
C GLY A 148 -3.50 6.67 16.78
N VAL A 149 -2.45 5.90 17.03
CA VAL A 149 -1.46 6.21 18.08
C VAL A 149 -0.71 7.50 17.73
N GLY A 150 -0.26 7.67 16.47
CA GLY A 150 0.41 8.89 16.02
C GLY A 150 -0.45 10.13 16.18
N GLY A 151 -1.74 10.03 15.80
CA GLY A 151 -2.71 11.11 15.96
C GLY A 151 -2.95 11.50 17.42
N LEU A 152 -3.05 10.51 18.30
CA LEU A 152 -3.28 10.75 19.74
C LEU A 152 -2.06 11.43 20.39
N VAL A 153 -0.85 11.01 20.05
CA VAL A 153 0.39 11.64 20.53
C VAL A 153 0.48 13.10 20.05
N ALA A 154 0.19 13.35 18.78
CA ALA A 154 0.19 14.72 18.23
C ALA A 154 -0.83 15.61 18.94
N LEU A 155 -2.03 15.10 19.22
CA LEU A 155 -3.07 15.82 19.94
C LEU A 155 -2.63 16.16 21.36
N LEU A 156 -2.01 15.22 22.08
CA LEU A 156 -1.50 15.45 23.43
C LEU A 156 -0.39 16.52 23.45
N VAL A 157 0.50 16.52 22.44
CA VAL A 157 1.56 17.54 22.32
C VAL A 157 0.93 18.91 22.09
N VAL A 158 -0.03 19.04 21.18
CA VAL A 158 -0.73 20.30 20.91
C VAL A 158 -1.44 20.83 22.16
N VAL A 159 -2.17 19.98 22.86
CA VAL A 159 -2.85 20.34 24.11
C VAL A 159 -1.84 20.83 25.16
N LYS A 160 -0.71 20.12 25.32
CA LYS A 160 0.33 20.49 26.27
C LYS A 160 0.97 21.86 25.96
N VAL A 161 1.23 22.12 24.67
CA VAL A 161 1.76 23.42 24.21
C VAL A 161 0.77 24.55 24.46
N VAL A 162 -0.50 24.36 24.13
CA VAL A 162 -1.55 25.37 24.35
C VAL A 162 -1.74 25.68 25.84
N LEU A 163 -1.75 24.64 26.68
CA LEU A 163 -1.85 24.82 28.13
C LEU A 163 -0.63 25.52 28.73
N SER A 164 0.58 25.23 28.21
CA SER A 164 1.82 25.90 28.67
C SER A 164 1.83 27.39 28.31
N GLN A 165 1.37 27.74 27.13
CA GLN A 165 1.25 29.15 26.69
C GLN A 165 0.25 29.93 27.56
N ARG A 166 -0.92 29.35 27.83
CA ARG A 166 -1.92 29.97 28.72
C ARG A 166 -1.35 30.24 30.13
N LYS A 167 -0.49 29.34 30.64
CA LYS A 167 0.12 29.50 31.95
C LYS A 167 1.17 30.62 31.98
N GLN A 168 1.85 30.88 30.89
CA GLN A 168 2.81 31.99 30.75
C GLN A 168 2.10 33.34 30.64
N ASP A 169 1.01 33.43 29.88
CA ASP A 169 0.24 34.67 29.75
C ASP A 169 -0.39 35.10 31.09
N GLY A 170 -0.91 34.16 31.86
CA GLY A 170 -1.46 34.45 33.19
C GLY A 170 -0.41 34.90 34.25
N ARG A 171 0.87 34.50 34.05
CA ARG A 171 1.97 34.99 34.89
C ARG A 171 2.40 36.42 34.54
N ARG A 172 2.36 36.79 33.24
CA ARG A 172 2.70 38.15 32.79
C ARG A 172 1.70 39.20 33.27
N GLU A 173 0.42 38.86 33.29
CA GLU A 173 -0.62 39.78 33.81
C GLU A 173 -0.47 40.05 35.33
N LYS A 174 -0.16 39.02 36.12
CA LYS A 174 0.09 39.16 37.57
C LYS A 174 1.34 39.93 37.93
N GLY A 175 2.38 39.93 37.05
CA GLY A 175 3.63 40.66 37.24
C GLY A 175 3.48 42.17 37.01
N GLN A 176 2.60 42.60 36.12
CA GLN A 176 2.40 44.02 35.81
C GLN A 176 1.53 44.73 36.86
N GLY A 177 0.64 44.01 37.55
CA GLY A 177 -0.20 44.57 38.59
C GLY A 177 0.55 44.95 39.89
N LYS A 178 1.72 44.36 40.16
CA LYS A 178 2.55 44.66 41.36
C LYS A 178 3.52 45.85 41.22
N ARG A 179 3.68 46.39 40.00
CA ARG A 179 4.59 47.57 39.77
C ARG A 179 3.87 48.94 39.82
N LYS A 180 2.56 48.96 40.10
CA LYS A 180 1.77 50.21 40.16
C LYS A 180 1.25 50.53 41.60
N LYS A 181 1.93 50.09 42.61
CA LYS A 181 1.70 50.58 43.98
C LYS A 181 2.96 51.23 44.52
#